data_11f25a2fb484c6d68c208eca3b2dad9e
#
_entry.id   11f25a2fb484c6d68c208eca3b2dad9e
#
_cell.length_a   1.000
_cell.length_b   1.000
_cell.length_c   1.000
_cell.angle_alpha   90.00
_cell.angle_beta   90.00
_cell.angle_gamma   90.00
#
_symmetry.space_group_name_H-M   'P 1'
#
loop_
_entity.id
_entity.type
_entity.pdbx_description
1 polymer ?
#
loop_
_entity_poly.entity_id
_entity_poly.type
_entity_poly.pdbx_seq_one_letter_code
_entity_poly.pdbx_strand_id
1 'polypeptide(L)'
;HGYDGIPGRAGNAGVLKALGLPVEMEPRTAAEAVTRHGFAYLDIALYHPPVYRFLEMRQELGARNIFHPIARLLNPARALSQVIGLSHPPHFEKTAEVLRMLASPRALVVSGIEGDPELSVAGLTRVLELRDERITPHSFASKDVGLPLGTPRDMAGFPSNQRDKEADLLRRILHNQVPGGSCNWVLMNAALILYAAGKGATWASCLPLARRALEEGAAAKKLEELTQEPVAIGATGRAY
;
A
#
# COMPACT_ATOMS: atom_id res chain seq x y z
N HIS A 1 -4.62 4.58 2.40
CA HIS A 1 -5.26 4.61 3.71
C HIS A 1 -5.14 3.27 4.42
N GLY A 2 -5.33 3.25 5.75
CA GLY A 2 -5.21 2.04 6.52
C GLY A 2 -5.38 2.30 8.02
N TYR A 3 -4.93 1.37 8.83
CA TYR A 3 -4.91 1.50 10.29
C TYR A 3 -3.65 0.83 10.85
N ASP A 4 -3.27 1.21 12.04
CA ASP A 4 -2.20 0.52 12.76
C ASP A 4 -2.66 -0.92 13.03
N GLY A 5 -1.83 -1.88 12.68
CA GLY A 5 -2.23 -3.29 12.59
C GLY A 5 -2.79 -3.86 13.90
N ILE A 6 -3.04 -5.13 13.87
CA ILE A 6 -3.44 -5.91 15.05
C ILE A 6 -2.21 -6.18 15.95
N PRO A 7 -2.42 -6.38 17.26
CA PRO A 7 -1.35 -6.80 18.15
C PRO A 7 -0.57 -8.00 17.57
N GLY A 8 0.76 -7.89 17.58
CA GLY A 8 1.65 -8.90 17.04
C GLY A 8 1.91 -8.84 15.52
N ARG A 9 1.29 -7.89 14.80
CA ARG A 9 1.56 -7.66 13.39
C ARG A 9 1.63 -6.16 13.11
N ALA A 10 2.78 -5.67 12.66
CA ALA A 10 2.92 -4.27 12.28
C ALA A 10 1.96 -3.96 11.12
N GLY A 11 1.13 -2.92 11.31
CA GLY A 11 0.39 -2.33 10.20
C GLY A 11 1.23 -1.29 9.49
N ASN A 12 0.83 -0.91 8.28
CA ASN A 12 1.55 0.10 7.49
C ASN A 12 1.71 1.43 8.25
N ALA A 13 0.74 1.83 9.07
CA ALA A 13 0.84 3.02 9.90
C ALA A 13 2.02 2.97 10.87
N GLY A 14 2.26 1.82 11.51
CA GLY A 14 3.38 1.66 12.43
C GLY A 14 4.75 1.79 11.75
N VAL A 15 4.89 1.26 10.54
CA VAL A 15 6.12 1.38 9.74
C VAL A 15 6.31 2.82 9.28
N LEU A 16 5.25 3.49 8.83
CA LEU A 16 5.32 4.90 8.44
C LEU A 16 5.71 5.80 9.61
N LYS A 17 5.14 5.55 10.81
CA LYS A 17 5.56 6.24 12.05
C LYS A 17 7.05 6.02 12.36
N ALA A 18 7.55 4.79 12.24
CA ALA A 18 8.95 4.46 12.46
C ALA A 18 9.88 5.10 11.40
N LEU A 19 9.37 5.39 10.20
CA LEU A 19 10.05 6.19 9.18
C LEU A 19 10.06 7.69 9.50
N GLY A 20 9.25 8.14 10.47
CA GLY A 20 9.10 9.55 10.83
C GLY A 20 7.96 10.26 10.10
N LEU A 21 7.10 9.53 9.40
CA LEU A 21 5.99 10.11 8.65
C LEU A 21 4.76 10.36 9.54
N PRO A 22 4.05 11.47 9.35
CA PRO A 22 2.80 11.72 10.05
C PRO A 22 1.70 10.78 9.51
N VAL A 23 1.04 10.05 10.40
CA VAL A 23 -0.04 9.12 10.03
C VAL A 23 -1.41 9.54 10.59
N GLU A 24 -1.43 10.44 11.56
CA GLU A 24 -2.65 10.98 12.18
C GLU A 24 -2.89 12.40 11.66
N MET A 25 -3.47 12.53 10.48
CA MET A 25 -3.74 13.82 9.85
C MET A 25 -5.24 14.03 9.70
N GLU A 26 -5.73 15.16 10.22
CA GLU A 26 -7.08 15.63 9.94
C GLU A 26 -7.30 15.86 8.43
N PRO A 27 -8.55 15.81 7.93
CA PRO A 27 -8.83 15.90 6.49
C PRO A 27 -8.23 17.13 5.80
N ARG A 28 -8.24 18.28 6.46
CA ARG A 28 -7.65 19.52 5.91
C ARG A 28 -6.13 19.39 5.80
N THR A 29 -5.48 18.92 6.86
CA THR A 29 -4.04 18.71 6.93
C THR A 29 -3.59 17.68 5.89
N ALA A 30 -4.35 16.60 5.72
CA ALA A 30 -4.06 15.58 4.69
C ALA A 30 -4.20 16.15 3.27
N ALA A 31 -5.20 16.98 3.00
CA ALA A 31 -5.37 17.64 1.71
C ALA A 31 -4.21 18.61 1.40
N GLU A 32 -3.75 19.36 2.41
CA GLU A 32 -2.58 20.23 2.30
C GLU A 32 -1.31 19.40 2.06
N ALA A 33 -1.12 18.27 2.75
CA ALA A 33 0.00 17.36 2.56
C ALA A 33 0.04 16.79 1.13
N VAL A 34 -1.09 16.35 0.61
CA VAL A 34 -1.18 15.89 -0.79
C VAL A 34 -0.85 17.01 -1.77
N THR A 35 -1.33 18.22 -1.51
CA THR A 35 -1.06 19.37 -2.40
C THR A 35 0.40 19.78 -2.42
N ARG A 36 1.06 19.79 -1.25
CA ARG A 36 2.47 20.22 -1.12
C ARG A 36 3.45 19.11 -1.47
N HIS A 37 3.20 17.91 -0.98
CA HIS A 37 4.18 16.81 -0.99
C HIS A 37 3.76 15.64 -1.89
N GLY A 38 2.52 15.62 -2.38
CA GLY A 38 1.99 14.52 -3.19
C GLY A 38 1.69 13.25 -2.41
N PHE A 39 1.69 13.29 -1.06
CA PHE A 39 1.46 12.14 -0.21
C PHE A 39 0.72 12.51 1.07
N ALA A 40 -0.21 11.65 1.49
CA ALA A 40 -0.79 11.62 2.82
C ALA A 40 -1.18 10.21 3.21
N TYR A 41 -1.07 9.89 4.51
CA TYR A 41 -1.67 8.69 5.07
C TYR A 41 -3.02 9.04 5.70
N LEU A 42 -4.05 8.26 5.39
CA LEU A 42 -5.40 8.46 5.90
C LEU A 42 -5.75 7.33 6.86
N ASP A 43 -5.75 7.64 8.16
CA ASP A 43 -6.05 6.66 9.22
C ASP A 43 -7.54 6.36 9.29
N ILE A 44 -7.91 5.09 9.21
CA ILE A 44 -9.32 4.66 9.28
C ILE A 44 -9.95 5.09 10.61
N ALA A 45 -9.19 5.16 11.70
CA ALA A 45 -9.72 5.62 12.99
C ALA A 45 -10.22 7.07 12.93
N LEU A 46 -9.57 7.93 12.14
CA LEU A 46 -9.99 9.32 11.95
C LEU A 46 -11.08 9.49 10.90
N TYR A 47 -10.95 8.76 9.78
CA TYR A 47 -11.82 8.96 8.62
C TYR A 47 -13.10 8.12 8.65
N HIS A 48 -13.07 6.98 9.35
CA HIS A 48 -14.20 6.05 9.46
C HIS A 48 -14.31 5.46 10.87
N PRO A 49 -14.50 6.28 11.91
CA PRO A 49 -14.52 5.83 13.31
C PRO A 49 -15.50 4.68 13.59
N PRO A 50 -16.72 4.64 13.00
CA PRO A 50 -17.61 3.52 13.21
C PRO A 50 -17.05 2.20 12.68
N VAL A 51 -16.37 2.20 11.53
CA VAL A 51 -15.75 1.00 10.96
C VAL A 51 -14.56 0.56 11.80
N TYR A 52 -13.76 1.52 12.29
CA TYR A 52 -12.60 1.25 13.13
C TYR A 52 -12.99 0.49 14.41
N ARG A 53 -14.07 0.88 15.07
CA ARG A 53 -14.58 0.17 16.27
C ARG A 53 -14.85 -1.31 16.00
N PHE A 54 -15.40 -1.65 14.84
CA PHE A 54 -15.62 -3.05 14.46
C PHE A 54 -14.33 -3.79 14.11
N LEU A 55 -13.28 -3.07 13.66
CA LEU A 55 -11.97 -3.68 13.45
C LEU A 55 -11.30 -4.05 14.77
N GLU A 56 -11.46 -3.21 15.81
CA GLU A 56 -10.94 -3.47 17.16
C GLU A 56 -11.56 -4.72 17.80
N MET A 57 -12.83 -4.99 17.56
CA MET A 57 -13.51 -6.21 18.06
C MET A 57 -12.82 -7.51 17.65
N ARG A 58 -11.95 -7.48 16.65
CA ARG A 58 -11.13 -8.65 16.28
C ARG A 58 -10.25 -9.13 17.44
N GLN A 59 -9.77 -8.22 18.28
CA GLN A 59 -8.92 -8.56 19.43
C GLN A 59 -9.71 -9.41 20.44
N GLU A 60 -10.99 -9.09 20.63
CA GLU A 60 -11.88 -9.80 21.53
C GLU A 60 -12.40 -11.11 20.92
N LEU A 61 -12.74 -11.09 19.65
CA LEU A 61 -13.32 -12.24 18.93
C LEU A 61 -12.28 -13.27 18.48
N GLY A 62 -11.00 -12.91 18.42
CA GLY A 62 -9.93 -13.76 17.88
C GLY A 62 -10.07 -14.08 16.38
N ALA A 63 -11.04 -13.49 15.69
CA ALA A 63 -11.37 -13.78 14.29
C ALA A 63 -11.56 -12.52 13.45
N ARG A 64 -11.34 -12.65 12.14
CA ARG A 64 -11.68 -11.59 11.18
C ARG A 64 -13.19 -11.51 11.01
N ASN A 65 -13.73 -10.30 10.95
CA ASN A 65 -15.13 -10.03 10.66
C ASN A 65 -15.29 -9.36 9.28
N ILE A 66 -16.53 -9.13 8.85
CA ILE A 66 -16.84 -8.51 7.55
C ILE A 66 -16.28 -7.10 7.39
N PHE A 67 -16.02 -6.36 8.47
CA PHE A 67 -15.49 -5.01 8.39
C PHE A 67 -14.03 -4.96 7.93
N HIS A 68 -13.28 -6.06 8.02
CA HIS A 68 -11.91 -6.13 7.50
C HIS A 68 -11.82 -5.99 5.96
N PRO A 69 -12.60 -6.74 5.16
CA PRO A 69 -12.65 -6.46 3.71
C PRO A 69 -13.30 -5.11 3.41
N ILE A 70 -14.35 -4.70 4.12
CA ILE A 70 -14.99 -3.39 3.93
C ILE A 70 -13.99 -2.25 4.12
N ALA A 71 -13.18 -2.28 5.19
CA ALA A 71 -12.18 -1.26 5.46
C ALA A 71 -11.19 -1.03 4.31
N ARG A 72 -10.88 -2.09 3.54
CA ARG A 72 -10.00 -1.98 2.36
C ARG A 72 -10.67 -1.32 1.15
N LEU A 73 -12.01 -1.40 1.07
CA LEU A 73 -12.80 -0.80 0.00
C LEU A 73 -13.13 0.67 0.24
N LEU A 74 -12.92 1.16 1.47
CA LEU A 74 -13.11 2.56 1.78
C LEU A 74 -12.12 3.41 0.99
N ASN A 75 -12.61 4.50 0.42
CA ASN A 75 -11.82 5.44 -0.36
C ASN A 75 -12.09 6.87 0.15
N PRO A 76 -11.55 7.24 1.32
CA PRO A 76 -11.84 8.53 1.95
C PRO A 76 -11.40 9.72 1.10
N ALA A 77 -10.37 9.55 0.29
CA ALA A 77 -9.88 10.58 -0.63
C ALA A 77 -10.65 10.63 -1.96
N ARG A 78 -11.60 9.72 -2.19
CA ARG A 78 -12.29 9.55 -3.50
C ARG A 78 -11.31 9.47 -4.66
N ALA A 79 -10.19 8.77 -4.45
CA ALA A 79 -9.17 8.59 -5.47
C ALA A 79 -9.76 7.90 -6.71
N LEU A 80 -9.42 8.42 -7.90
CA LEU A 80 -9.90 7.89 -9.18
C LEU A 80 -9.25 6.56 -9.56
N SER A 81 -8.13 6.23 -8.92
CA SER A 81 -7.42 4.97 -9.13
C SER A 81 -7.02 4.36 -7.79
N GLN A 82 -7.22 3.06 -7.65
CA GLN A 82 -6.98 2.34 -6.40
C GLN A 82 -6.16 1.08 -6.65
N VAL A 83 -5.27 0.74 -5.71
CA VAL A 83 -4.63 -0.58 -5.64
C VAL A 83 -5.01 -1.21 -4.32
N ILE A 84 -5.65 -2.37 -4.35
CA ILE A 84 -6.17 -3.07 -3.18
C ILE A 84 -5.54 -4.45 -3.09
N GLY A 85 -4.73 -4.64 -2.06
CA GLY A 85 -4.12 -5.93 -1.77
C GLY A 85 -5.00 -6.82 -0.90
N LEU A 86 -5.08 -8.10 -1.23
CA LEU A 86 -5.83 -9.10 -0.50
C LEU A 86 -4.95 -10.29 -0.12
N SER A 87 -4.91 -10.58 1.18
CA SER A 87 -4.24 -11.77 1.72
C SER A 87 -5.17 -12.99 1.82
N HIS A 88 -6.41 -12.90 1.31
CA HIS A 88 -7.41 -13.95 1.42
C HIS A 88 -8.10 -14.21 0.08
N PRO A 89 -7.69 -15.25 -0.66
CA PRO A 89 -8.17 -15.54 -2.01
C PRO A 89 -9.70 -15.58 -2.19
N PRO A 90 -10.52 -16.12 -1.24
CA PRO A 90 -11.97 -16.19 -1.42
C PRO A 90 -12.69 -14.86 -1.63
N HIS A 91 -12.05 -13.73 -1.33
CA HIS A 91 -12.64 -12.40 -1.52
C HIS A 91 -12.14 -11.69 -2.78
N PHE A 92 -11.29 -12.32 -3.57
CA PHE A 92 -10.59 -11.69 -4.68
C PHE A 92 -11.54 -11.17 -5.76
N GLU A 93 -12.33 -12.06 -6.35
CA GLU A 93 -13.30 -11.72 -7.40
C GLU A 93 -14.42 -10.80 -6.87
N LYS A 94 -14.91 -11.10 -5.65
CA LYS A 94 -15.95 -10.30 -4.99
C LYS A 94 -15.51 -8.86 -4.75
N THR A 95 -14.23 -8.65 -4.40
CA THR A 95 -13.68 -7.30 -4.18
C THR A 95 -13.71 -6.48 -5.46
N ALA A 96 -13.29 -7.04 -6.58
CA ALA A 96 -13.32 -6.37 -7.88
C ALA A 96 -14.77 -6.03 -8.30
N GLU A 97 -15.70 -6.96 -8.08
CA GLU A 97 -17.12 -6.75 -8.39
C GLU A 97 -17.76 -5.66 -7.52
N VAL A 98 -17.45 -5.63 -6.22
CA VAL A 98 -17.93 -4.56 -5.33
C VAL A 98 -17.37 -3.20 -5.76
N LEU A 99 -16.10 -3.11 -6.14
CA LEU A 99 -15.51 -1.87 -6.67
C LEU A 99 -16.21 -1.40 -7.95
N ARG A 100 -16.60 -2.33 -8.83
CA ARG A 100 -17.39 -2.03 -10.03
C ARG A 100 -18.78 -1.50 -9.64
N MET A 101 -19.46 -2.14 -8.70
CA MET A 101 -20.77 -1.68 -8.19
C MET A 101 -20.69 -0.31 -7.49
N LEU A 102 -19.56 0.01 -6.87
CA LEU A 102 -19.28 1.32 -6.28
C LEU A 102 -18.85 2.37 -7.34
N ALA A 103 -18.94 2.04 -8.62
CA ALA A 103 -18.55 2.90 -9.73
C ALA A 103 -17.10 3.42 -9.61
N SER A 104 -16.18 2.59 -9.09
CA SER A 104 -14.77 2.93 -9.06
C SER A 104 -14.24 3.05 -10.48
N PRO A 105 -13.68 4.19 -10.91
CA PRO A 105 -13.27 4.37 -12.31
C PRO A 105 -12.14 3.43 -12.72
N ARG A 106 -11.20 3.18 -11.79
CA ARG A 106 -10.08 2.26 -11.99
C ARG A 106 -9.64 1.63 -10.68
N ALA A 107 -9.44 0.31 -10.67
CA ALA A 107 -8.87 -0.38 -9.54
C ALA A 107 -8.03 -1.59 -9.97
N LEU A 108 -6.98 -1.88 -9.22
CA LEU A 108 -6.22 -3.12 -9.30
C LEU A 108 -6.39 -3.89 -7.99
N VAL A 109 -6.97 -5.07 -8.05
CA VAL A 109 -7.07 -5.98 -6.91
C VAL A 109 -5.95 -7.00 -7.04
N VAL A 110 -5.11 -7.10 -6.01
CA VAL A 110 -3.87 -7.89 -6.03
C VAL A 110 -3.93 -9.00 -4.99
N SER A 111 -3.48 -10.21 -5.35
CA SER A 111 -3.32 -11.33 -4.43
C SER A 111 -2.08 -12.13 -4.80
N GLY A 112 -1.04 -12.05 -3.98
CA GLY A 112 0.17 -12.87 -4.10
C GLY A 112 -0.11 -14.34 -3.79
N ILE A 113 0.73 -15.22 -4.31
CA ILE A 113 0.57 -16.68 -4.13
C ILE A 113 0.87 -17.12 -2.70
N GLU A 114 1.71 -16.38 -2.00
CA GLU A 114 2.08 -16.62 -0.60
C GLU A 114 1.00 -16.11 0.37
N GLY A 115 -0.12 -15.58 -0.14
CA GLY A 115 -1.15 -14.94 0.66
C GLY A 115 -0.80 -13.51 1.08
N ASP A 116 0.21 -12.92 0.45
CA ASP A 116 0.55 -11.51 0.64
C ASP A 116 -0.37 -10.61 -0.20
N PRO A 117 -0.70 -9.41 0.32
CA PRO A 117 -1.55 -8.46 -0.38
C PRO A 117 -0.80 -7.65 -1.45
N GLU A 118 0.34 -8.13 -1.93
CA GLU A 118 1.26 -7.44 -2.84
C GLU A 118 1.70 -8.37 -3.96
N LEU A 119 2.34 -7.80 -5.00
CA LEU A 119 2.94 -8.60 -6.07
C LEU A 119 4.13 -9.39 -5.51
N SER A 120 4.20 -10.67 -5.85
CA SER A 120 5.29 -11.54 -5.45
C SER A 120 6.44 -11.50 -6.45
N VAL A 121 7.67 -11.39 -5.97
CA VAL A 121 8.87 -11.64 -6.81
C VAL A 121 9.22 -13.11 -6.92
N ALA A 122 8.67 -13.96 -6.04
CA ALA A 122 8.99 -15.38 -5.96
C ALA A 122 8.07 -16.25 -6.84
N GLY A 123 7.00 -15.67 -7.39
CA GLY A 123 6.06 -16.46 -8.18
C GLY A 123 5.02 -15.63 -8.92
N LEU A 124 3.98 -16.33 -9.37
CA LEU A 124 2.90 -15.74 -10.14
C LEU A 124 1.89 -15.04 -9.22
N THR A 125 1.63 -13.77 -9.46
CA THR A 125 0.60 -13.01 -8.75
C THR A 125 -0.63 -12.82 -9.62
N ARG A 126 -1.81 -12.98 -9.02
CA ARG A 126 -3.10 -12.70 -9.67
C ARG A 126 -3.47 -11.24 -9.45
N VAL A 127 -3.89 -10.56 -10.52
CA VAL A 127 -4.39 -9.19 -10.48
C VAL A 127 -5.71 -9.12 -11.27
N LEU A 128 -6.74 -8.50 -10.69
CA LEU A 128 -7.94 -8.12 -11.41
C LEU A 128 -7.90 -6.61 -11.65
N GLU A 129 -7.89 -6.21 -12.90
CA GLU A 129 -7.99 -4.81 -13.30
C GLU A 129 -9.46 -4.47 -13.58
N LEU A 130 -10.01 -3.56 -12.80
CA LEU A 130 -11.24 -2.86 -13.11
C LEU A 130 -10.89 -1.59 -13.86
N ARG A 131 -11.42 -1.46 -15.07
CA ARG A 131 -11.29 -0.26 -15.90
C ARG A 131 -12.49 -0.15 -16.82
N ASP A 132 -13.10 1.03 -16.88
CA ASP A 132 -14.25 1.30 -17.73
C ASP A 132 -15.37 0.23 -17.53
N GLU A 133 -15.73 -0.03 -16.27
CA GLU A 133 -16.70 -1.02 -15.80
C GLU A 133 -16.38 -2.49 -16.16
N ARG A 134 -15.25 -2.75 -16.82
CA ARG A 134 -14.80 -4.09 -17.19
C ARG A 134 -13.76 -4.61 -16.21
N ILE A 135 -13.92 -5.84 -15.77
CA ILE A 135 -12.95 -6.55 -14.94
C ILE A 135 -12.17 -7.50 -15.85
N THR A 136 -10.84 -7.31 -15.91
CA THR A 136 -9.93 -8.13 -16.71
C THR A 136 -8.95 -8.84 -15.78
N PRO A 137 -8.86 -10.18 -15.83
CA PRO A 137 -7.87 -10.92 -15.07
C PRO A 137 -6.49 -10.86 -15.74
N HIS A 138 -5.47 -10.69 -14.89
CA HIS A 138 -4.07 -10.75 -15.28
C HIS A 138 -3.32 -11.68 -14.33
N SER A 139 -2.23 -12.25 -14.83
CA SER A 139 -1.26 -13.01 -14.04
C SER A 139 0.12 -12.44 -14.31
N PHE A 140 0.83 -12.05 -13.27
CA PHE A 140 2.11 -11.37 -13.37
C PHE A 140 3.21 -12.10 -12.62
N ALA A 141 4.38 -12.18 -13.23
CA ALA A 141 5.62 -12.60 -12.59
C ALA A 141 6.70 -11.53 -12.75
N SER A 142 7.71 -11.55 -11.91
CA SER A 142 8.83 -10.60 -11.97
C SER A 142 9.51 -10.53 -13.35
N LYS A 143 9.62 -11.66 -14.04
CA LYS A 143 10.16 -11.75 -15.40
C LYS A 143 9.39 -10.92 -16.43
N ASP A 144 8.08 -10.73 -16.24
CA ASP A 144 7.21 -10.00 -17.18
C ASP A 144 7.54 -8.49 -17.22
N VAL A 145 8.22 -8.01 -16.19
CA VAL A 145 8.75 -6.64 -16.11
C VAL A 145 10.28 -6.58 -16.19
N GLY A 146 10.94 -7.68 -16.58
CA GLY A 146 12.39 -7.72 -16.73
C GLY A 146 13.17 -7.81 -15.41
N LEU A 147 12.53 -8.26 -14.34
CA LEU A 147 13.19 -8.54 -13.07
C LEU A 147 13.49 -10.04 -12.93
N PRO A 148 14.60 -10.42 -12.28
CA PRO A 148 14.88 -11.81 -11.98
C PRO A 148 13.81 -12.41 -11.07
N LEU A 149 13.59 -13.71 -11.17
CA LEU A 149 12.79 -14.45 -10.23
C LEU A 149 13.48 -14.39 -8.85
N GLY A 150 12.75 -13.92 -7.86
CA GLY A 150 13.19 -13.90 -6.48
C GLY A 150 12.79 -15.17 -5.72
N THR A 151 12.96 -15.10 -4.42
CA THR A 151 12.60 -16.17 -3.48
C THR A 151 11.67 -15.62 -2.39
N PRO A 152 10.94 -16.46 -1.65
CA PRO A 152 10.18 -16.01 -0.48
C PRO A 152 11.04 -15.29 0.59
N ARG A 153 12.34 -15.56 0.66
CA ARG A 153 13.27 -14.86 1.56
C ARG A 153 13.44 -13.39 1.21
N ASP A 154 13.31 -13.04 -0.05
CA ASP A 154 13.42 -11.65 -0.50
C ASP A 154 12.28 -10.78 0.04
N MET A 155 11.10 -11.38 0.25
CA MET A 155 9.94 -10.75 0.88
C MET A 155 9.98 -10.89 2.41
N ALA A 156 10.54 -12.00 2.94
CA ALA A 156 10.71 -12.23 4.37
C ALA A 156 11.76 -11.29 5.02
N GLY A 157 12.52 -10.53 4.23
CA GLY A 157 13.37 -9.46 4.69
C GLY A 157 12.61 -8.33 5.38
N PHE A 158 11.27 -8.29 5.22
CA PHE A 158 10.37 -7.38 5.90
C PHE A 158 9.65 -8.10 7.06
N PRO A 159 10.23 -8.12 8.26
CA PRO A 159 9.66 -8.85 9.40
C PRO A 159 8.40 -8.14 9.90
N SER A 160 7.25 -8.70 9.63
CA SER A 160 5.91 -8.11 9.89
C SER A 160 5.61 -7.76 11.36
N ASN A 161 6.49 -8.07 12.29
CA ASN A 161 6.35 -7.78 13.73
C ASN A 161 7.45 -6.86 14.28
N GLN A 162 8.37 -6.35 13.45
CA GLN A 162 9.51 -5.53 13.86
C GLN A 162 9.54 -4.22 13.09
N ARG A 163 8.65 -3.29 13.45
CA ARG A 163 8.42 -2.01 12.78
C ARG A 163 9.70 -1.24 12.47
N ASP A 164 10.61 -1.15 13.45
CA ASP A 164 11.86 -0.39 13.29
C ASP A 164 12.80 -1.03 12.27
N LYS A 165 12.89 -2.35 12.25
CA LYS A 165 13.72 -3.07 11.27
C LYS A 165 13.13 -3.00 9.86
N GLU A 166 11.80 -3.07 9.77
CA GLU A 166 11.09 -2.91 8.49
C GLU A 166 11.27 -1.48 7.96
N ALA A 167 11.13 -0.48 8.82
CA ALA A 167 11.37 0.92 8.48
C ALA A 167 12.83 1.18 8.07
N ASP A 168 13.81 0.61 8.79
CA ASP A 168 15.22 0.71 8.42
C ASP A 168 15.51 0.08 7.06
N LEU A 169 15.01 -1.14 6.82
CA LEU A 169 15.17 -1.80 5.53
C LEU A 169 14.56 -0.96 4.39
N LEU A 170 13.35 -0.46 4.61
CA LEU A 170 12.67 0.39 3.62
C LEU A 170 13.45 1.70 3.36
N ARG A 171 13.95 2.36 4.43
CA ARG A 171 14.80 3.55 4.29
C ARG A 171 16.04 3.24 3.44
N ARG A 172 16.72 2.16 3.72
CA ARG A 172 17.92 1.75 2.96
C ARG A 172 17.59 1.40 1.50
N ILE A 173 16.44 0.80 1.22
CA ILE A 173 15.98 0.57 -0.16
C ILE A 173 15.73 1.90 -0.86
N LEU A 174 15.02 2.84 -0.23
CA LEU A 174 14.75 4.16 -0.81
C LEU A 174 16.01 4.97 -1.07
N HIS A 175 17.09 4.76 -0.30
CA HIS A 175 18.41 5.30 -0.54
C HIS A 175 19.27 4.49 -1.52
N ASN A 176 18.68 3.51 -2.21
CA ASN A 176 19.37 2.62 -3.18
C ASN A 176 20.59 1.87 -2.58
N GLN A 177 20.52 1.50 -1.30
CA GLN A 177 21.61 0.84 -0.55
C GLN A 177 21.44 -0.69 -0.45
N VAL A 178 20.32 -1.24 -0.89
CA VAL A 178 20.01 -2.65 -0.80
C VAL A 178 19.64 -3.19 -2.18
N PRO A 179 20.61 -3.76 -2.91
CA PRO A 179 20.31 -4.44 -4.17
C PRO A 179 19.67 -5.82 -3.91
N GLY A 180 19.03 -6.37 -4.92
CA GLY A 180 18.53 -7.75 -4.89
C GLY A 180 17.03 -7.88 -4.71
N GLY A 181 16.59 -9.01 -4.20
CA GLY A 181 15.19 -9.41 -4.23
C GLY A 181 14.24 -8.47 -3.50
N SER A 182 14.58 -7.98 -2.31
CA SER A 182 13.75 -7.02 -1.56
C SER A 182 13.58 -5.69 -2.30
N CYS A 183 14.63 -5.19 -2.94
CA CYS A 183 14.55 -4.00 -3.79
C CYS A 183 13.67 -4.28 -5.02
N ASN A 184 13.84 -5.42 -5.67
CA ASN A 184 13.02 -5.83 -6.80
C ASN A 184 11.54 -5.94 -6.43
N TRP A 185 11.24 -6.44 -5.23
CA TRP A 185 9.86 -6.47 -4.72
C TRP A 185 9.26 -5.07 -4.59
N VAL A 186 9.98 -4.13 -4.00
CA VAL A 186 9.55 -2.72 -3.90
C VAL A 186 9.37 -2.11 -5.29
N LEU A 187 10.34 -2.29 -6.21
CA LEU A 187 10.26 -1.78 -7.57
C LEU A 187 9.07 -2.32 -8.36
N MET A 188 8.79 -3.62 -8.22
CA MET A 188 7.67 -4.28 -8.90
C MET A 188 6.32 -3.72 -8.44
N ASN A 189 6.15 -3.53 -7.12
CA ASN A 189 4.93 -2.95 -6.56
C ASN A 189 4.81 -1.44 -6.86
N ALA A 190 5.91 -0.70 -6.85
CA ALA A 190 5.92 0.70 -7.28
C ALA A 190 5.53 0.86 -8.76
N ALA A 191 6.02 -0.02 -9.64
CA ALA A 191 5.62 -0.04 -11.04
C ALA A 191 4.11 -0.30 -11.23
N LEU A 192 3.52 -1.19 -10.40
CA LEU A 192 2.08 -1.43 -10.40
C LEU A 192 1.29 -0.18 -10.00
N ILE A 193 1.74 0.53 -8.96
CA ILE A 193 1.10 1.77 -8.51
C ILE A 193 1.20 2.86 -9.59
N LEU A 194 2.35 3.00 -10.23
CA LEU A 194 2.55 3.93 -11.35
C LEU A 194 1.65 3.59 -12.54
N TYR A 195 1.49 2.31 -12.86
CA TYR A 195 0.57 1.86 -13.89
C TYR A 195 -0.89 2.18 -13.52
N ALA A 196 -1.30 1.90 -12.29
CA ALA A 196 -2.62 2.27 -11.79
C ALA A 196 -2.88 3.77 -11.92
N ALA A 197 -1.87 4.59 -11.63
CA ALA A 197 -1.93 6.05 -11.77
C ALA A 197 -1.85 6.56 -13.22
N GLY A 198 -1.79 5.67 -14.22
CA GLY A 198 -1.74 6.05 -15.64
C GLY A 198 -0.40 6.64 -16.10
N LYS A 199 0.70 6.37 -15.39
CA LYS A 199 2.03 6.88 -15.73
C LYS A 199 2.74 6.09 -16.84
N GLY A 200 2.15 5.02 -17.31
CA GLY A 200 2.62 4.22 -18.44
C GLY A 200 1.48 3.42 -19.07
N ALA A 201 1.66 3.02 -20.33
CA ALA A 201 0.66 2.25 -21.08
C ALA A 201 0.57 0.79 -20.60
N THR A 202 1.68 0.27 -20.10
CA THR A 202 1.78 -1.08 -19.54
C THR A 202 2.53 -1.02 -18.21
N TRP A 203 2.34 -2.03 -17.40
CA TRP A 203 3.08 -2.19 -16.16
C TRP A 203 4.60 -2.29 -16.39
N ALA A 204 5.04 -3.06 -17.38
CA ALA A 204 6.45 -3.16 -17.73
C ALA A 204 7.06 -1.79 -18.08
N SER A 205 6.32 -0.90 -18.74
CA SER A 205 6.78 0.45 -19.07
C SER A 205 6.92 1.36 -17.85
N CYS A 206 6.32 1.01 -16.70
CA CYS A 206 6.43 1.76 -15.46
C CYS A 206 7.64 1.37 -14.60
N LEU A 207 8.22 0.17 -14.80
CA LEU A 207 9.39 -0.26 -14.02
C LEU A 207 10.61 0.67 -14.18
N PRO A 208 10.98 1.14 -15.39
CA PRO A 208 12.07 2.11 -15.54
C PRO A 208 11.83 3.43 -14.78
N LEU A 209 10.56 3.86 -14.63
CA LEU A 209 10.22 5.06 -13.85
C LEU A 209 10.48 4.84 -12.36
N ALA A 210 10.04 3.70 -11.82
CA ALA A 210 10.29 3.32 -10.43
C ALA A 210 11.79 3.19 -10.16
N ARG A 211 12.53 2.54 -11.06
CA ARG A 211 13.98 2.35 -10.95
C ARG A 211 14.74 3.68 -10.93
N ARG A 212 14.42 4.58 -11.85
CA ARG A 212 15.04 5.93 -11.87
C ARG A 212 14.79 6.68 -10.58
N ALA A 213 13.60 6.59 -10.00
CA ALA A 213 13.30 7.27 -8.74
C ALA A 213 14.22 6.83 -7.58
N LEU A 214 14.68 5.56 -7.57
CA LEU A 214 15.68 5.08 -6.63
C LEU A 214 17.09 5.52 -7.03
N GLU A 215 17.49 5.31 -8.27
CA GLU A 215 18.84 5.54 -8.77
C GLU A 215 19.24 7.04 -8.75
N GLU A 216 18.29 7.93 -9.03
CA GLU A 216 18.48 9.38 -9.00
C GLU A 216 18.27 9.99 -7.59
N GLY A 217 17.95 9.15 -6.58
CA GLY A 217 17.75 9.59 -5.20
C GLY A 217 16.43 10.33 -4.97
N ALA A 218 15.51 10.37 -5.95
CA ALA A 218 14.23 11.09 -5.82
C ALA A 218 13.35 10.48 -4.75
N ALA A 219 13.38 9.15 -4.56
CA ALA A 219 12.63 8.46 -3.52
C ALA A 219 13.15 8.79 -2.11
N ALA A 220 14.48 8.81 -1.91
CA ALA A 220 15.11 9.21 -0.65
C ALA A 220 14.80 10.67 -0.32
N LYS A 221 14.98 11.58 -1.28
CA LYS A 221 14.66 12.99 -1.13
C LYS A 221 13.20 13.21 -0.75
N LYS A 222 12.28 12.45 -1.37
CA LYS A 222 10.85 12.53 -1.02
C LYS A 222 10.59 12.08 0.43
N LEU A 223 11.24 11.03 0.90
CA LEU A 223 11.14 10.61 2.30
C LEU A 223 11.65 11.71 3.25
N GLU A 224 12.78 12.34 2.94
CA GLU A 224 13.34 13.44 3.72
C GLU A 224 12.38 14.64 3.77
N GLU A 225 11.85 15.08 2.62
CA GLU A 225 10.86 16.16 2.56
C GLU A 225 9.63 15.87 3.44
N LEU A 226 9.11 14.65 3.41
CA LEU A 226 7.94 14.24 4.18
C LEU A 226 8.20 14.16 5.69
N THR A 227 9.46 13.94 6.09
CA THR A 227 9.85 13.82 7.50
C THR A 227 10.33 15.14 8.12
N GLN A 228 10.92 16.05 7.31
CA GLN A 228 11.47 17.33 7.79
C GLN A 228 10.44 18.45 7.83
N GLU A 229 9.44 18.41 6.96
CA GLU A 229 8.34 19.38 6.93
C GLU A 229 7.00 18.70 7.25
N PRO A 230 6.81 18.13 8.45
CA PRO A 230 5.51 17.59 8.78
C PRO A 230 4.50 18.74 8.76
N VAL A 231 3.48 18.61 7.92
CA VAL A 231 2.32 19.50 8.00
C VAL A 231 1.80 19.41 9.42
N ALA A 232 1.70 20.56 10.12
CA ALA A 232 1.39 20.62 11.55
C ALA A 232 0.18 19.73 11.86
N ILE A 233 0.39 18.72 12.69
CA ILE A 233 -0.70 17.87 13.18
C ILE A 233 -1.57 18.78 14.05
N GLY A 234 -2.80 19.06 13.59
CA GLY A 234 -3.76 19.76 14.41
C GLY A 234 -3.91 19.00 15.74
N ALA A 235 -3.79 19.68 16.85
CA ALA A 235 -3.92 19.08 18.17
C ALA A 235 -5.32 18.44 18.27
N THR A 236 -5.40 17.13 18.03
CA THR A 236 -6.62 16.37 18.28
C THR A 236 -6.77 16.23 19.78
N GLY A 237 -7.51 17.14 20.37
CA GLY A 237 -8.12 16.88 21.67
C GLY A 237 -9.07 15.69 21.48
N ARG A 238 -8.62 14.47 21.77
CA ARG A 238 -9.51 13.33 21.95
C ARG A 238 -10.39 13.61 23.16
N ALA A 239 -11.58 14.15 22.91
CA ALA A 239 -12.67 14.03 23.87
C ALA A 239 -13.22 12.60 23.70
N TYR A 240 -13.06 11.78 24.71
CA TYR A 240 -13.66 10.45 24.83
C TYR A 240 -15.15 10.57 25.16
#